data_68708bf3a546e48e799e21c84c764745
#
_entry.id   68708bf3a546e48e799e21c84c764745
#
_cell.length_a   1.000
_cell.length_b   1.000
_cell.length_c   1.000
_cell.angle_alpha   90.00
_cell.angle_beta   90.00
_cell.angle_gamma   90.00
#
_symmetry.space_group_name_H-M   'P 1'
#
loop_
_entity.id
_entity.type
_entity.pdbx_description
1 polymer ?
#
loop_
_entity_poly.entity_id
_entity_poly.type
_entity_poly.pdbx_seq_one_letter_code
_entity_poly.pdbx_strand_id
1 'polypeptide(L)'
;EYTDWEGAFLSTALHVGVIPGSEVKYSVYTVAPTQEAVRSIGGYTTLPDFSFANMPDDYAALVLIGGNKWDTPEAEPVASLVQKALNAGKIVGAICNGASFLCSHGLLNNVRHTGNGLDQLKKWGGSRYTNAEGYVEAQAVRDGNIVTANGVGHLEFTREMLLALKANSSEKI
;
A
#
# COMPACT_ATOMS: atom_id res chain seq x y z
N GLU A 1 1.95 14.83 2.47
CA GLU A 1 2.57 14.65 1.13
C GLU A 1 2.59 13.17 0.79
N TYR A 2 2.15 12.83 -0.41
CA TYR A 2 2.16 11.47 -0.94
C TYR A 2 2.93 11.41 -2.26
N THR A 3 3.37 10.21 -2.65
CA THR A 3 4.11 9.98 -3.90
C THR A 3 3.15 9.68 -5.04
N ASP A 4 3.12 10.53 -6.06
CA ASP A 4 2.11 10.52 -7.14
C ASP A 4 2.08 9.20 -7.93
N TRP A 5 3.24 8.76 -8.45
CA TRP A 5 3.30 7.58 -9.33
C TRP A 5 2.96 6.27 -8.63
N GLU A 6 3.16 6.18 -7.30
CA GLU A 6 2.96 4.94 -6.57
C GLU A 6 1.49 4.52 -6.47
N GLY A 7 0.58 5.50 -6.45
CA GLY A 7 -0.87 5.25 -6.46
C GLY A 7 -1.50 5.31 -7.84
N ALA A 8 -0.97 6.16 -8.73
CA ALA A 8 -1.62 6.49 -10.00
C ALA A 8 -1.74 5.30 -10.95
N PHE A 9 -0.71 4.46 -11.06
CA PHE A 9 -0.76 3.27 -11.91
C PHE A 9 -1.82 2.27 -11.45
N LEU A 10 -1.78 1.92 -10.17
CA LEU A 10 -2.73 0.97 -9.59
C LEU A 10 -4.17 1.48 -9.67
N SER A 11 -4.40 2.74 -9.29
CA SER A 11 -5.74 3.33 -9.30
C SER A 11 -6.32 3.36 -10.72
N THR A 12 -5.52 3.72 -11.71
CA THR A 12 -5.95 3.73 -13.11
C THR A 12 -6.25 2.32 -13.60
N ALA A 13 -5.39 1.34 -13.30
CA ALA A 13 -5.59 -0.05 -13.72
C ALA A 13 -6.87 -0.65 -13.12
N LEU A 14 -7.17 -0.34 -11.87
CA LEU A 14 -8.36 -0.84 -11.19
C LEU A 14 -9.64 -0.13 -11.65
N HIS A 15 -9.63 1.20 -11.69
CA HIS A 15 -10.84 1.99 -11.93
C HIS A 15 -11.30 1.96 -13.40
N VAL A 16 -10.37 2.09 -14.33
CA VAL A 16 -10.67 2.11 -15.78
C VAL A 16 -10.62 0.71 -16.39
N GLY A 17 -9.83 -0.20 -15.81
CA GLY A 17 -9.58 -1.52 -16.38
C GLY A 17 -8.75 -1.39 -17.66
N VAL A 18 -7.57 -0.76 -17.56
CA VAL A 18 -6.65 -0.55 -18.70
C VAL A 18 -6.07 -1.84 -19.27
N ILE A 19 -6.22 -2.95 -18.55
CA ILE A 19 -5.81 -4.27 -19.05
C ILE A 19 -6.90 -4.81 -19.97
N PRO A 20 -6.61 -5.05 -21.27
CA PRO A 20 -7.60 -5.56 -22.20
C PRO A 20 -8.23 -6.88 -21.73
N GLY A 21 -9.55 -6.98 -21.79
CA GLY A 21 -10.31 -8.16 -21.38
C GLY A 21 -10.49 -8.35 -19.88
N SER A 22 -10.18 -7.34 -19.06
CA SER A 22 -10.59 -7.33 -17.67
C SER A 22 -12.09 -7.05 -17.58
N GLU A 23 -12.83 -7.97 -16.93
CA GLU A 23 -14.26 -7.79 -16.64
C GLU A 23 -14.50 -7.19 -15.25
N VAL A 24 -13.51 -7.28 -14.37
CA VAL A 24 -13.60 -6.81 -12.99
C VAL A 24 -13.10 -5.37 -12.91
N LYS A 25 -13.97 -4.48 -12.44
CA LYS A 25 -13.62 -3.08 -12.15
C LYS A 25 -13.83 -2.82 -10.67
N TYR A 26 -12.91 -2.07 -10.10
CA TYR A 26 -12.98 -1.62 -8.73
C TYR A 26 -13.22 -0.11 -8.71
N SER A 27 -14.03 0.38 -7.77
CA SER A 27 -14.03 1.79 -7.42
C SER A 27 -12.81 2.06 -6.55
N VAL A 28 -12.08 3.12 -6.87
CA VAL A 28 -10.91 3.57 -6.11
C VAL A 28 -11.25 4.85 -5.38
N TYR A 29 -10.98 4.88 -4.10
CA TYR A 29 -11.20 6.03 -3.23
C TYR A 29 -9.90 6.42 -2.53
N THR A 30 -9.75 7.71 -2.32
CA THR A 30 -8.62 8.30 -1.60
C THR A 30 -9.00 8.58 -0.15
N VAL A 31 -8.09 8.24 0.77
CA VAL A 31 -8.28 8.39 2.21
C VAL A 31 -7.09 9.13 2.82
N ALA A 32 -7.34 10.08 3.69
CA ALA A 32 -6.32 10.83 4.43
C ALA A 32 -6.75 11.04 5.90
N PRO A 33 -5.90 11.58 6.77
CA PRO A 33 -6.30 11.87 8.16
C PRO A 33 -7.57 12.72 8.27
N THR A 34 -7.72 13.68 7.37
CA THR A 34 -8.91 14.56 7.23
C THR A 34 -9.35 14.61 5.77
N GLN A 35 -10.50 15.23 5.49
CA GLN A 35 -10.95 15.50 4.13
C GLN A 35 -10.46 16.88 3.58
N GLU A 36 -9.49 17.50 4.24
CA GLU A 36 -8.84 18.68 3.71
C GLU A 36 -7.90 18.32 2.55
N ALA A 37 -7.70 19.29 1.65
CA ALA A 37 -6.84 19.09 0.50
C ALA A 37 -5.40 18.74 0.91
N VAL A 38 -4.84 17.68 0.33
CA VAL A 38 -3.46 17.26 0.52
C VAL A 38 -2.63 17.52 -0.74
N ARG A 39 -1.35 17.78 -0.56
CA ARG A 39 -0.42 17.95 -1.70
C ARG A 39 0.44 16.70 -1.86
N SER A 40 0.69 16.34 -3.11
CA SER A 40 1.68 15.33 -3.44
C SER A 40 3.10 15.90 -3.46
N ILE A 41 4.10 15.04 -3.53
CA ILE A 41 5.50 15.46 -3.72
C ILE A 41 5.73 16.07 -5.11
N GLY A 42 4.92 15.70 -6.11
CA GLY A 42 4.93 16.30 -7.45
C GLY A 42 4.17 17.62 -7.54
N GLY A 43 3.57 18.09 -6.45
CA GLY A 43 2.88 19.38 -6.38
C GLY A 43 1.40 19.34 -6.74
N TYR A 44 0.80 18.18 -7.02
CA TYR A 44 -0.64 18.08 -7.25
C TYR A 44 -1.42 18.26 -5.96
N THR A 45 -2.61 18.84 -6.09
CA THR A 45 -3.56 18.98 -4.97
C THR A 45 -4.68 17.96 -5.15
N THR A 46 -4.89 17.14 -4.12
CA THR A 46 -5.93 16.10 -4.10
C THR A 46 -6.87 16.39 -2.94
N LEU A 47 -8.16 16.34 -3.20
CA LEU A 47 -9.19 16.34 -2.16
C LEU A 47 -9.52 14.87 -1.84
N PRO A 48 -9.25 14.37 -0.62
CA PRO A 48 -9.57 13.00 -0.25
C PRO A 48 -11.08 12.74 -0.26
N ASP A 49 -11.48 11.56 -0.73
CA ASP A 49 -12.88 11.15 -0.70
C ASP A 49 -13.36 10.90 0.73
N PHE A 50 -12.47 10.37 1.58
CA PHE A 50 -12.77 10.02 2.97
C PHE A 50 -11.65 10.45 3.93
N SER A 51 -12.00 10.60 5.19
CA SER A 51 -11.06 10.64 6.30
C SER A 51 -10.94 9.25 6.94
N PHE A 52 -9.94 9.06 7.82
CA PHE A 52 -9.83 7.82 8.61
C PHE A 52 -11.08 7.54 9.46
N ALA A 53 -11.81 8.60 9.86
CA ALA A 53 -12.97 8.48 10.72
C ALA A 53 -14.26 8.04 10.00
N ASN A 54 -14.35 8.30 8.68
CA ASN A 54 -15.58 8.07 7.92
C ASN A 54 -15.39 7.18 6.67
N MET A 55 -14.21 6.59 6.49
CA MET A 55 -14.01 5.64 5.40
C MET A 55 -14.92 4.42 5.57
N PRO A 56 -15.50 3.91 4.49
CA PRO A 56 -16.38 2.73 4.56
C PRO A 56 -15.58 1.48 4.97
N ASP A 57 -16.25 0.53 5.62
CA ASP A 57 -15.66 -0.77 5.98
C ASP A 57 -15.72 -1.80 4.83
N ASP A 58 -16.58 -1.56 3.85
CA ASP A 58 -16.76 -2.43 2.69
C ASP A 58 -15.79 -2.04 1.57
N TYR A 59 -14.56 -2.53 1.68
CA TYR A 59 -13.53 -2.40 0.64
C TYR A 59 -12.79 -3.73 0.45
N ALA A 60 -12.26 -3.96 -0.74
CA ALA A 60 -11.50 -5.17 -1.07
C ALA A 60 -10.03 -5.09 -0.65
N ALA A 61 -9.46 -3.90 -0.73
CA ALA A 61 -8.05 -3.65 -0.36
C ALA A 61 -7.86 -2.30 0.31
N LEU A 62 -6.87 -2.24 1.20
CA LEU A 62 -6.31 -1.02 1.77
C LEU A 62 -4.89 -0.84 1.22
N VAL A 63 -4.59 0.32 0.63
CA VAL A 63 -3.31 0.58 0.00
C VAL A 63 -2.62 1.78 0.65
N LEU A 64 -1.40 1.56 1.13
CA LEU A 64 -0.52 2.56 1.72
C LEU A 64 0.51 2.98 0.66
N ILE A 65 0.28 4.12 0.02
CA ILE A 65 1.27 4.71 -0.90
C ILE A 65 2.34 5.46 -0.13
N GLY A 66 3.53 5.59 -0.71
CA GLY A 66 4.62 6.31 -0.08
C GLY A 66 4.37 7.80 0.11
N GLY A 67 5.24 8.42 0.86
CA GLY A 67 5.18 9.83 1.20
C GLY A 67 6.08 10.17 2.39
N ASN A 68 6.12 11.45 2.76
CA ASN A 68 7.06 11.99 3.75
C ASN A 68 6.46 12.14 5.17
N LYS A 69 5.30 11.54 5.43
CA LYS A 69 4.58 11.74 6.71
C LYS A 69 4.23 10.44 7.45
N TRP A 70 4.81 9.31 7.02
CA TRP A 70 4.54 8.02 7.63
C TRP A 70 5.17 7.82 9.02
N ASP A 71 6.12 8.68 9.41
CA ASP A 71 6.79 8.70 10.72
C ASP A 71 6.22 9.77 11.67
N THR A 72 5.03 10.30 11.38
CA THR A 72 4.37 11.32 12.18
C THR A 72 3.19 10.77 12.98
N PRO A 73 2.78 11.44 14.08
CA PRO A 73 1.64 11.01 14.88
C PRO A 73 0.32 10.88 14.11
N GLU A 74 0.16 11.67 13.05
CA GLU A 74 -1.03 11.63 12.19
C GLU A 74 -1.17 10.31 11.43
N ALA A 75 -0.08 9.58 11.22
CA ALA A 75 -0.10 8.27 10.58
C ALA A 75 -0.43 7.11 11.54
N GLU A 76 -0.21 7.27 12.84
CA GLU A 76 -0.40 6.20 13.84
C GLU A 76 -1.75 5.47 13.75
N PRO A 77 -2.91 6.14 13.52
CA PRO A 77 -4.20 5.45 13.40
C PRO A 77 -4.25 4.42 12.27
N VAL A 78 -3.42 4.57 11.23
CA VAL A 78 -3.39 3.66 10.08
C VAL A 78 -2.98 2.24 10.48
N ALA A 79 -2.15 2.07 11.52
CA ALA A 79 -1.78 0.74 12.02
C ALA A 79 -3.01 -0.08 12.44
N SER A 80 -3.96 0.56 13.13
CA SER A 80 -5.21 -0.09 13.51
C SER A 80 -6.11 -0.40 12.30
N LEU A 81 -6.14 0.48 11.30
CA LEU A 81 -6.88 0.25 10.04
C LEU A 81 -6.30 -0.95 9.29
N VAL A 82 -4.97 -1.05 9.20
CA VAL A 82 -4.29 -2.20 8.58
C VAL A 82 -4.61 -3.48 9.32
N GLN A 83 -4.50 -3.48 10.65
CA GLN A 83 -4.81 -4.67 11.46
C GLN A 83 -6.27 -5.11 11.28
N LYS A 84 -7.21 -4.17 11.25
CA LYS A 84 -8.63 -4.43 10.96
C LYS A 84 -8.82 -5.05 9.58
N ALA A 85 -8.15 -4.51 8.56
CA ALA A 85 -8.20 -5.03 7.20
C ALA A 85 -7.68 -6.47 7.13
N LEU A 86 -6.52 -6.74 7.71
CA LEU A 86 -5.92 -8.09 7.73
C LEU A 86 -6.80 -9.09 8.48
N ASN A 87 -7.35 -8.72 9.63
CA ASN A 87 -8.26 -9.57 10.41
C ASN A 87 -9.55 -9.89 9.64
N ALA A 88 -10.00 -9.00 8.77
CA ALA A 88 -11.15 -9.20 7.88
C ALA A 88 -10.79 -9.96 6.58
N GLY A 89 -9.55 -10.44 6.43
CA GLY A 89 -9.10 -11.16 5.24
C GLY A 89 -8.93 -10.29 3.99
N LYS A 90 -8.87 -8.96 4.14
CA LYS A 90 -8.70 -8.02 3.03
C LYS A 90 -7.25 -7.93 2.57
N ILE A 91 -7.03 -7.49 1.34
CA ILE A 91 -5.69 -7.26 0.82
C ILE A 91 -5.13 -5.95 1.40
N VAL A 92 -3.87 -5.98 1.80
CA VAL A 92 -3.12 -4.79 2.20
C VAL A 92 -1.93 -4.62 1.27
N GLY A 93 -1.91 -3.53 0.52
CA GLY A 93 -0.77 -3.11 -0.28
C GLY A 93 0.01 -2.01 0.42
N ALA A 94 1.35 -2.06 0.39
CA ALA A 94 2.19 -1.01 0.91
C ALA A 94 3.45 -0.82 0.05
N ILE A 95 3.70 0.39 -0.38
CA ILE A 95 4.84 0.72 -1.25
C ILE A 95 5.69 1.81 -0.61
N CYS A 96 7.01 1.76 -0.80
CA CYS A 96 7.94 2.79 -0.34
C CYS A 96 7.88 2.98 1.19
N ASN A 97 7.68 4.20 1.68
CA ASN A 97 7.53 4.48 3.11
C ASN A 97 6.23 3.91 3.71
N GLY A 98 5.23 3.55 2.89
CA GLY A 98 4.09 2.74 3.35
C GLY A 98 4.54 1.35 3.84
N ALA A 99 5.48 0.70 3.15
CA ALA A 99 6.06 -0.57 3.60
C ALA A 99 6.93 -0.37 4.88
N SER A 100 7.68 0.74 4.95
CA SER A 100 8.45 1.09 6.15
C SER A 100 7.53 1.31 7.36
N PHE A 101 6.35 1.90 7.16
CA PHE A 101 5.33 2.06 8.19
C PHE A 101 4.80 0.70 8.68
N LEU A 102 4.49 -0.24 7.80
CA LEU A 102 4.10 -1.60 8.22
C LEU A 102 5.21 -2.26 9.05
N CYS A 103 6.46 -2.10 8.63
CA CYS A 103 7.62 -2.59 9.34
C CYS A 103 7.74 -2.00 10.74
N SER A 104 7.57 -0.68 10.89
CA SER A 104 7.68 0.01 12.19
C SER A 104 6.61 -0.39 13.20
N HIS A 105 5.53 -1.01 12.74
CA HIS A 105 4.44 -1.55 13.57
C HIS A 105 4.49 -3.09 13.71
N GLY A 106 5.59 -3.74 13.25
CA GLY A 106 5.75 -5.19 13.35
C GLY A 106 4.81 -6.00 12.45
N LEU A 107 4.10 -5.36 11.52
CA LEU A 107 3.10 -5.98 10.66
C LEU A 107 3.71 -6.85 9.54
N LEU A 108 5.05 -6.79 9.38
CA LEU A 108 5.80 -7.62 8.42
C LEU A 108 6.52 -8.81 9.07
N ASN A 109 6.34 -9.03 10.38
CA ASN A 109 7.12 -10.03 11.12
C ASN A 109 6.80 -11.48 10.78
N ASN A 110 5.68 -11.76 10.12
CA ASN A 110 5.26 -13.13 9.80
C ASN A 110 5.09 -13.38 8.29
N VAL A 111 5.59 -12.47 7.44
CA VAL A 111 5.44 -12.56 5.98
C VAL A 111 6.75 -12.25 5.27
N ARG A 112 6.90 -12.82 4.08
CA ARG A 112 7.92 -12.37 3.13
C ARG A 112 7.54 -10.98 2.62
N HIS A 113 8.52 -10.11 2.50
CA HIS A 113 8.27 -8.71 2.17
C HIS A 113 9.48 -8.05 1.53
N THR A 114 9.27 -6.87 0.97
CA THR A 114 10.30 -5.95 0.48
C THR A 114 9.99 -4.51 0.91
N GLY A 115 10.82 -3.58 0.52
CA GLY A 115 10.69 -2.14 0.77
C GLY A 115 11.86 -1.39 0.15
N ASN A 116 12.14 -0.19 0.60
CA ASN A 116 13.25 0.64 0.09
C ASN A 116 14.66 0.15 0.50
N GLY A 117 14.76 -1.05 1.03
CA GLY A 117 15.99 -1.70 1.44
C GLY A 117 15.93 -2.19 2.89
N LEU A 118 16.62 -3.30 3.15
CA LEU A 118 16.62 -3.94 4.46
C LEU A 118 17.11 -3.02 5.59
N ASP A 119 18.14 -2.21 5.31
CA ASP A 119 18.69 -1.30 6.31
C ASP A 119 17.71 -0.19 6.69
N GLN A 120 16.93 0.30 5.72
CA GLN A 120 15.85 1.25 6.01
C GLN A 120 14.76 0.60 6.87
N LEU A 121 14.34 -0.62 6.55
CA LEU A 121 13.33 -1.33 7.33
C LEU A 121 13.82 -1.58 8.76
N LYS A 122 15.07 -2.00 8.95
CA LYS A 122 15.68 -2.15 10.28
C LYS A 122 15.70 -0.83 11.06
N LYS A 123 16.06 0.27 10.39
CA LYS A 123 16.07 1.60 11.01
C LYS A 123 14.68 2.05 11.45
N TRP A 124 13.66 1.86 10.61
CA TRP A 124 12.28 2.25 10.91
C TRP A 124 11.63 1.33 11.96
N GLY A 125 11.84 0.03 11.82
CA GLY A 125 11.22 -0.96 12.69
C GLY A 125 11.85 -1.06 14.08
N GLY A 126 13.17 -0.78 14.18
CA GLY A 126 13.90 -0.92 15.43
C GLY A 126 13.68 -2.29 16.06
N SER A 127 13.40 -2.33 17.35
CA SER A 127 13.13 -3.58 18.09
C SER A 127 11.79 -4.23 17.72
N ARG A 128 10.88 -3.52 17.07
CA ARG A 128 9.58 -4.07 16.64
C ARG A 128 9.68 -4.89 15.34
N TYR A 129 10.72 -4.70 14.55
CA TYR A 129 10.96 -5.48 13.35
C TYR A 129 11.88 -6.68 13.64
N THR A 130 11.32 -7.87 13.63
CA THR A 130 12.02 -9.12 14.01
C THR A 130 12.19 -10.10 12.87
N ASN A 131 11.78 -9.75 11.64
CA ASN A 131 11.77 -10.66 10.48
C ASN A 131 12.69 -10.19 9.35
N ALA A 132 13.94 -9.86 9.66
CA ALA A 132 14.93 -9.50 8.64
C ALA A 132 15.18 -10.63 7.61
N GLU A 133 15.01 -11.88 8.02
CA GLU A 133 15.17 -13.07 7.15
C GLU A 133 14.02 -13.22 6.13
N GLY A 134 12.85 -12.63 6.43
CA GLY A 134 11.72 -12.58 5.50
C GLY A 134 11.85 -11.52 4.43
N TYR A 135 12.86 -10.65 4.52
CA TYR A 135 13.12 -9.65 3.49
C TYR A 135 13.59 -10.29 2.18
N VAL A 136 13.03 -9.84 1.08
CA VAL A 136 13.40 -10.28 -0.27
C VAL A 136 13.85 -9.06 -1.08
N GLU A 137 15.03 -9.13 -1.66
CA GLU A 137 15.53 -8.11 -2.59
C GLU A 137 14.78 -8.22 -3.92
N ALA A 138 13.66 -7.51 -4.04
CA ALA A 138 12.79 -7.51 -5.21
C ALA A 138 12.04 -6.19 -5.32
N GLN A 139 11.52 -5.87 -6.50
CA GLN A 139 10.70 -4.66 -6.71
C GLN A 139 9.37 -4.74 -5.94
N ALA A 140 8.72 -5.91 -5.95
CA ALA A 140 7.53 -6.18 -5.17
C ALA A 140 7.51 -7.63 -4.68
N VAL A 141 6.87 -7.86 -3.55
CA VAL A 141 6.67 -9.19 -2.94
C VAL A 141 5.23 -9.30 -2.46
N ARG A 142 4.59 -10.41 -2.80
CA ARG A 142 3.29 -10.80 -2.23
C ARG A 142 3.45 -12.02 -1.36
N ASP A 143 2.90 -11.96 -0.16
CA ASP A 143 2.74 -13.11 0.72
C ASP A 143 1.37 -13.06 1.40
N GLY A 144 0.56 -14.07 1.14
CA GLY A 144 -0.84 -14.08 1.58
C GLY A 144 -1.61 -12.85 1.09
N ASN A 145 -2.14 -12.10 2.04
CA ASN A 145 -2.92 -10.89 1.80
C ASN A 145 -2.10 -9.59 1.88
N ILE A 146 -0.78 -9.70 1.99
CA ILE A 146 0.11 -8.52 2.05
C ILE A 146 0.92 -8.44 0.76
N VAL A 147 0.95 -7.25 0.16
CA VAL A 147 1.80 -6.89 -0.97
C VAL A 147 2.68 -5.72 -0.57
N THR A 148 3.99 -5.89 -0.66
CA THR A 148 4.95 -4.82 -0.40
C THR A 148 5.81 -4.53 -1.62
N ALA A 149 6.28 -3.28 -1.76
CA ALA A 149 7.18 -2.88 -2.84
C ALA A 149 8.12 -1.75 -2.41
N ASN A 150 9.23 -1.61 -3.13
CA ASN A 150 10.06 -0.41 -3.03
C ASN A 150 9.47 0.74 -3.87
N GLY A 151 9.92 1.97 -3.65
CA GLY A 151 9.32 3.18 -4.26
C GLY A 151 9.46 3.30 -5.78
N VAL A 152 10.35 2.52 -6.40
CA VAL A 152 10.50 2.47 -7.87
C VAL A 152 9.79 1.25 -8.48
N GLY A 153 9.33 0.30 -7.66
CA GLY A 153 8.66 -0.93 -8.06
C GLY A 153 7.14 -0.77 -8.28
N HIS A 154 6.67 0.38 -8.71
CA HIS A 154 5.24 0.67 -8.84
C HIS A 154 4.52 -0.17 -9.91
N LEU A 155 5.21 -0.64 -10.95
CA LEU A 155 4.66 -1.55 -11.96
C LEU A 155 4.49 -2.96 -11.39
N GLU A 156 5.52 -3.48 -10.73
CA GLU A 156 5.49 -4.78 -10.07
C GLU A 156 4.50 -4.78 -8.91
N PHE A 157 4.42 -3.68 -8.15
CA PHE A 157 3.40 -3.49 -7.12
C PHE A 157 1.99 -3.57 -7.70
N THR A 158 1.74 -2.83 -8.79
CA THR A 158 0.46 -2.86 -9.49
C THR A 158 0.13 -4.28 -9.94
N ARG A 159 1.08 -5.00 -10.56
CA ARG A 159 0.91 -6.37 -10.99
C ARG A 159 0.50 -7.28 -9.82
N GLU A 160 1.24 -7.27 -8.72
CA GLU A 160 0.96 -8.13 -7.56
C GLU A 160 -0.38 -7.77 -6.89
N MET A 161 -0.76 -6.49 -6.86
CA MET A 161 -2.06 -6.05 -6.37
C MET A 161 -3.22 -6.54 -7.25
N LEU A 162 -3.09 -6.44 -8.58
CA LEU A 162 -4.09 -6.95 -9.52
C LEU A 162 -4.27 -8.47 -9.39
N LEU A 163 -3.18 -9.22 -9.20
CA LEU A 163 -3.21 -10.66 -8.95
C LEU A 163 -3.88 -10.98 -7.60
N ALA A 164 -3.52 -10.26 -6.53
CA ALA A 164 -4.10 -10.45 -5.21
C ALA A 164 -5.61 -10.18 -5.20
N LEU A 165 -6.07 -9.15 -5.92
CA LEU A 165 -7.47 -8.79 -6.10
C LEU A 165 -8.20 -9.66 -7.12
N LYS A 166 -7.50 -10.58 -7.80
CA LYS A 166 -8.05 -11.40 -8.91
C LYS A 166 -8.67 -10.53 -10.02
N ALA A 167 -8.15 -9.33 -10.21
CA ALA A 167 -8.61 -8.39 -11.21
C ALA A 167 -8.30 -8.88 -12.63
N ASN A 168 -7.28 -9.73 -12.79
CA ASN A 168 -6.96 -10.39 -14.04
C ASN A 168 -6.11 -11.65 -13.81
N SER A 169 -5.94 -12.48 -14.85
CA SER A 169 -5.03 -13.64 -14.81
C SER A 169 -3.57 -13.21 -14.99
N SER A 170 -2.64 -14.04 -14.47
CA SER A 170 -1.20 -13.80 -14.62
C SER A 170 -0.71 -13.70 -16.06
N GLU A 171 -1.43 -14.31 -17.02
CA GLU A 171 -1.10 -14.27 -18.45
C GLU A 171 -1.42 -12.90 -19.09
N LYS A 172 -2.26 -12.09 -18.45
CA LYS A 172 -2.72 -10.80 -18.95
C LYS A 172 -2.13 -9.60 -18.18
N ILE A 173 -1.36 -9.85 -17.14
CA ILE A 173 -0.69 -8.87 -16.30
C ILE A 173 0.83 -8.99 -16.48
#